data_a946d22dfd5f569210d5a2cf7d9fca3e
#
_entry.id   a946d22dfd5f569210d5a2cf7d9fca3e
#
_cell.length_a   1.000
_cell.length_b   1.000
_cell.length_c   1.000
_cell.angle_alpha   90.00
_cell.angle_beta   90.00
_cell.angle_gamma   90.00
#
_symmetry.space_group_name_H-M   'P 1'
#
loop_
_entity.id
_entity.type
_entity.pdbx_description
1 polymer ?
#
loop_
_entity_poly.entity_id
_entity_poly.type
_entity_poly.pdbx_seq_one_letter_code
_entity_poly.pdbx_strand_id
1 'polypeptide(L)'
;QNIDRWISQFKKDETFDRENIIIKRDSLDSKYVTSIEMYGTYEVPRMGNNSAPVVVQSNYGLLGGVVEFPNSLYFLKAVGNNDSIKENSVSFEEFLYSIELN
;
A
#
# COMPACT_ATOMS: atom_id res chain seq x y z
N GLN A 1 -5.71 -7.97 -8.78
CA GLN A 1 -5.56 -6.57 -8.41
C GLN A 1 -4.40 -6.38 -7.45
N ASN A 2 -3.63 -5.33 -7.64
CA ASN A 2 -2.49 -5.07 -6.78
C ASN A 2 -2.89 -4.75 -5.35
N ILE A 3 -4.01 -4.07 -5.16
CA ILE A 3 -4.48 -3.74 -3.82
C ILE A 3 -4.79 -5.01 -3.03
N ASP A 4 -5.45 -5.98 -3.65
CA ASP A 4 -5.73 -7.26 -2.99
C ASP A 4 -4.44 -8.00 -2.66
N ARG A 5 -3.47 -7.94 -3.55
CA ARG A 5 -2.16 -8.54 -3.31
C ARG A 5 -1.46 -7.88 -2.12
N TRP A 6 -1.52 -6.56 -2.04
CA TRP A 6 -0.91 -5.84 -0.93
C TRP A 6 -1.58 -6.20 0.39
N ILE A 7 -2.91 -6.29 0.40
CA ILE A 7 -3.64 -6.70 1.60
C ILE A 7 -3.24 -8.11 2.01
N SER A 8 -3.05 -9.00 1.05
CA SER A 8 -2.70 -10.39 1.34
C SER A 8 -1.30 -10.55 1.96
N GLN A 9 -0.46 -9.52 1.86
CA GLN A 9 0.87 -9.54 2.48
C GLN A 9 0.82 -9.32 3.99
N PHE A 10 -0.33 -8.93 4.52
CA PHE A 10 -0.50 -8.78 5.96
C PHE A 10 -1.14 -10.03 6.55
N LYS A 11 -0.58 -10.44 7.70
CA LYS A 11 -1.05 -11.65 8.38
C LYS A 11 -2.45 -11.45 8.94
N LYS A 12 -3.31 -12.44 8.77
CA LYS A 12 -4.69 -12.40 9.26
C LYS A 12 -4.75 -12.88 10.72
N ASP A 13 -4.03 -12.17 11.58
CA ASP A 13 -4.05 -12.47 13.02
C ASP A 13 -4.94 -11.46 13.73
N GLU A 14 -4.86 -11.44 15.07
CA GLU A 14 -5.71 -10.56 15.89
C GLU A 14 -5.40 -9.07 15.70
N THR A 15 -4.22 -8.75 15.13
CA THR A 15 -3.88 -7.36 14.83
C THR A 15 -4.44 -6.89 13.50
N PHE A 16 -4.94 -7.81 12.67
CA PHE A 16 -5.48 -7.47 11.37
C PHE A 16 -6.95 -7.10 11.51
N ASP A 17 -7.27 -5.90 11.08
CA ASP A 17 -8.65 -5.42 11.10
C ASP A 17 -8.99 -4.86 9.74
N ARG A 18 -9.78 -5.62 8.98
CA ARG A 18 -10.19 -5.21 7.64
C ARG A 18 -10.99 -3.91 7.65
N GLU A 19 -11.70 -3.63 8.72
CA GLU A 19 -12.49 -2.41 8.85
C GLU A 19 -11.61 -1.17 9.01
N ASN A 20 -10.36 -1.35 9.45
CA ASN A 20 -9.42 -0.25 9.59
C ASN A 20 -8.55 -0.03 8.35
N ILE A 21 -8.79 -0.78 7.29
CA ILE A 21 -8.12 -0.52 6.02
C ILE A 21 -8.81 0.66 5.37
N ILE A 22 -8.03 1.69 5.08
CA ILE A 22 -8.56 2.92 4.46
C ILE A 22 -8.26 2.89 2.97
N ILE A 23 -9.30 2.85 2.16
CA ILE A 23 -9.15 2.87 0.70
C ILE A 23 -9.94 4.07 0.19
N LYS A 24 -9.26 4.92 -0.57
CA LYS A 24 -9.88 6.10 -1.18
C LYS A 24 -9.67 6.04 -2.69
N ARG A 25 -10.69 6.45 -3.44
CA ARG A 25 -10.58 6.51 -4.89
C ARG A 25 -11.18 7.82 -5.38
N ASP A 26 -10.40 8.57 -6.13
CA ASP A 26 -10.81 9.84 -6.69
C ASP A 26 -10.66 9.86 -8.20
N SER A 27 -11.60 10.52 -8.85
CA SER A 27 -11.57 10.74 -10.28
C SER A 27 -11.20 12.19 -10.54
N LEU A 28 -10.10 12.40 -11.23
CA LEU A 28 -9.64 13.73 -11.62
C LEU A 28 -9.73 13.83 -13.14
N ASP A 29 -9.50 15.03 -13.68
CA ASP A 29 -9.74 15.31 -15.09
C ASP A 29 -9.25 14.26 -16.06
N SER A 30 -8.03 13.78 -15.87
CA SER A 30 -7.42 12.83 -16.81
C SER A 30 -6.90 11.57 -16.14
N LYS A 31 -7.25 11.36 -14.86
CA LYS A 31 -6.71 10.21 -14.13
C LYS A 31 -7.62 9.78 -13.00
N TYR A 32 -7.43 8.55 -12.56
CA TYR A 32 -8.02 8.02 -11.33
C TYR A 32 -6.91 7.74 -10.35
N VAL A 33 -7.10 8.16 -9.11
CA VAL A 33 -6.13 7.91 -8.03
C VAL A 33 -6.79 7.05 -6.97
N THR A 34 -6.18 5.90 -6.69
CA THR A 34 -6.64 5.01 -5.62
C THR A 34 -5.53 4.94 -4.60
N SER A 35 -5.85 5.13 -3.32
CA SER A 35 -4.87 5.02 -2.25
C SER A 35 -5.35 4.03 -1.21
N ILE A 36 -4.39 3.38 -0.55
CA ILE A 36 -4.69 2.45 0.53
C ILE A 36 -3.72 2.71 1.68
N GLU A 37 -4.25 2.64 2.90
CA GLU A 37 -3.46 2.75 4.12
C GLU A 37 -3.90 1.62 5.04
N MET A 38 -2.95 0.80 5.51
CA MET A 38 -3.29 -0.30 6.39
C MET A 38 -2.13 -0.60 7.33
N TYR A 39 -2.46 -1.23 8.45
CA TYR A 39 -1.51 -1.52 9.51
C TYR A 39 -1.72 -2.94 10.02
N GLY A 40 -0.65 -3.56 10.53
CA GLY A 40 -0.73 -4.89 11.07
C GLY A 40 0.62 -5.58 11.07
N THR A 41 0.60 -6.90 10.97
CA THR A 41 1.81 -7.71 10.88
C THR A 41 2.08 -8.04 9.42
N TYR A 42 3.19 -7.53 8.93
CA TYR A 42 3.56 -7.65 7.52
C TYR A 42 4.48 -8.86 7.32
N GLU A 43 4.15 -9.69 6.33
CA GLU A 43 4.98 -10.82 5.96
C GLU A 43 5.79 -10.44 4.73
N VAL A 44 7.11 -10.29 4.91
CA VAL A 44 7.98 -9.88 3.82
C VAL A 44 8.01 -10.99 2.77
N PRO A 45 7.67 -10.69 1.50
CA PRO A 45 7.68 -11.69 0.45
C PRO A 45 9.09 -12.26 0.26
N ARG A 46 9.15 -13.60 0.09
CA ARG A 46 10.42 -14.24 -0.24
C ARG A 46 10.66 -14.15 -1.74
N MET A 47 11.93 -13.94 -2.06
CA MET A 47 12.35 -13.84 -3.44
C MET A 47 13.25 -15.02 -3.77
N GLY A 48 12.77 -15.93 -4.60
CA GLY A 48 13.58 -16.96 -5.22
C GLY A 48 13.86 -18.21 -4.40
N ASN A 49 14.15 -18.12 -3.13
CA ASN A 49 14.51 -19.27 -2.32
C ASN A 49 13.39 -19.67 -1.37
N ASN A 50 12.68 -20.74 -1.71
CA ASN A 50 11.54 -21.20 -0.94
C ASN A 50 11.92 -21.85 0.39
N SER A 51 13.19 -22.17 0.60
CA SER A 51 13.63 -22.76 1.86
C SER A 51 13.96 -21.71 2.91
N ALA A 52 14.05 -20.44 2.53
CA ALA A 52 14.33 -19.37 3.47
C ALA A 52 13.11 -19.11 4.36
N PRO A 53 13.32 -18.79 5.65
CA PRO A 53 12.20 -18.44 6.53
C PRO A 53 11.49 -17.17 6.04
N VAL A 54 10.20 -17.12 6.28
CA VAL A 54 9.43 -15.89 6.02
C VAL A 54 9.81 -14.88 7.09
N VAL A 55 10.14 -13.65 6.67
CA VAL A 55 10.42 -12.58 7.61
C VAL A 55 9.10 -11.89 7.94
N VAL A 56 8.81 -11.77 9.23
CA VAL A 56 7.56 -11.19 9.72
C VAL A 56 7.89 -9.92 10.49
N GLN A 57 7.21 -8.83 10.16
CA GLN A 57 7.40 -7.54 10.80
C GLN A 57 6.11 -7.12 11.49
N SER A 58 6.15 -7.08 12.83
CA SER A 58 5.00 -6.62 13.62
C SER A 58 4.93 -5.09 13.65
N ASN A 59 3.74 -4.56 13.88
CA ASN A 59 3.52 -3.12 13.99
C ASN A 59 4.01 -2.37 12.74
N TYR A 60 3.71 -2.91 11.59
CA TYR A 60 4.04 -2.31 10.32
C TYR A 60 2.81 -1.68 9.69
N GLY A 61 3.07 -0.80 8.73
CA GLY A 61 2.04 -0.19 7.93
C GLY A 61 2.41 -0.18 6.47
N LEU A 62 1.41 0.01 5.64
CA LEU A 62 1.58 0.08 4.19
C LEU A 62 0.80 1.27 3.66
N LEU A 63 1.45 2.07 2.83
CA LEU A 63 0.80 3.08 2.01
C LEU A 63 0.96 2.62 0.56
N GLY A 64 -0.16 2.51 -0.13
CA GLY A 64 -0.12 2.12 -1.53
C GLY A 64 -0.94 3.06 -2.37
N GLY A 65 -0.60 3.14 -3.64
CA GLY A 65 -1.32 3.97 -4.56
C GLY A 65 -1.30 3.43 -5.97
N VAL A 66 -2.39 3.66 -6.67
CA VAL A 66 -2.49 3.34 -8.09
C VAL A 66 -2.96 4.61 -8.78
N VAL A 67 -2.19 5.05 -9.76
CA VAL A 67 -2.55 6.20 -10.58
C VAL A 67 -2.80 5.70 -12.00
N GLU A 68 -4.04 5.85 -12.45
CA GLU A 68 -4.49 5.32 -13.75
C GLU A 68 -4.74 6.47 -14.71
N PHE A 69 -3.98 6.50 -15.79
CA PHE A 69 -4.21 7.38 -16.93
C PHE A 69 -4.83 6.56 -18.06
N PRO A 70 -5.36 7.19 -19.11
CA PRO A 70 -5.99 6.43 -20.20
C PRO A 70 -5.11 5.32 -20.80
N ASN A 71 -3.79 5.55 -20.87
CA ASN A 71 -2.88 4.58 -21.49
C ASN A 71 -1.72 4.18 -20.58
N SER A 72 -1.76 4.54 -19.32
CA SER A 72 -0.64 4.27 -18.40
C SER A 72 -1.16 3.99 -17.01
N LEU A 73 -0.41 3.18 -16.28
CA LEU A 73 -0.78 2.73 -14.95
C LEU A 73 0.47 2.73 -14.08
N TYR A 74 0.40 3.40 -12.95
CA TYR A 74 1.53 3.48 -12.02
C TYR A 74 1.14 2.95 -10.67
N PHE A 75 2.03 2.14 -10.08
CA PHE A 75 1.85 1.57 -8.75
C PHE A 75 2.96 2.08 -7.85
N LEU A 76 2.59 2.54 -6.67
CA LEU A 76 3.54 3.02 -5.67
C LEU A 76 3.21 2.35 -4.35
N LYS A 77 4.27 1.98 -3.62
CA LYS A 77 4.09 1.29 -2.34
C LYS A 77 5.20 1.72 -1.38
N ALA A 78 4.82 2.01 -0.14
CA ALA A 78 5.76 2.27 0.94
C ALA A 78 5.36 1.39 2.13
N VAL A 79 6.34 0.72 2.71
CA VAL A 79 6.12 -0.17 3.85
C VAL A 79 7.13 0.22 4.93
N GLY A 80 6.69 0.26 6.17
CA GLY A 80 7.55 0.59 7.28
C GLY A 80 6.83 0.41 8.59
N ASN A 81 7.46 0.84 9.68
CA ASN A 81 6.81 0.73 10.98
C ASN A 81 5.60 1.69 11.05
N ASN A 82 4.68 1.39 11.96
CA ASN A 82 3.42 2.14 12.10
C ASN A 82 3.64 3.64 12.17
N ASP A 83 4.56 4.08 13.02
CA ASP A 83 4.73 5.50 13.26
C ASP A 83 5.22 6.23 12.02
N SER A 84 6.18 5.65 11.32
CA SER A 84 6.70 6.23 10.08
C SER A 84 5.62 6.31 9.01
N ILE A 85 4.80 5.28 8.90
CA ILE A 85 3.73 5.25 7.91
C ILE A 85 2.67 6.31 8.22
N LYS A 86 2.25 6.41 9.49
CA LYS A 86 1.28 7.43 9.89
C LYS A 86 1.81 8.84 9.65
N GLU A 87 3.08 9.06 9.98
CA GLU A 87 3.73 10.35 9.80
C GLU A 87 3.77 10.80 8.35
N ASN A 88 3.88 9.84 7.44
CA ASN A 88 4.06 10.14 6.02
C ASN A 88 2.81 9.95 5.17
N SER A 89 1.68 9.60 5.78
CA SER A 89 0.46 9.28 5.01
C SER A 89 -0.04 10.47 4.20
N VAL A 90 -0.04 11.66 4.76
CA VAL A 90 -0.52 12.86 4.05
C VAL A 90 0.43 13.20 2.91
N SER A 91 1.74 13.17 3.16
CA SER A 91 2.74 13.44 2.13
C SER A 91 2.66 12.45 0.99
N PHE A 92 2.42 11.18 1.31
CA PHE A 92 2.29 10.14 0.30
C PHE A 92 1.07 10.41 -0.59
N GLU A 93 -0.07 10.75 0.02
CA GLU A 93 -1.27 11.09 -0.72
C GLU A 93 -1.04 12.27 -1.64
N GLU A 94 -0.42 13.33 -1.12
CA GLU A 94 -0.10 14.52 -1.91
C GLU A 94 0.79 14.16 -3.10
N PHE A 95 1.75 13.28 -2.88
CA PHE A 95 2.62 12.81 -3.95
C PHE A 95 1.83 12.07 -5.04
N LEU A 96 0.90 11.19 -4.64
CA LEU A 96 0.08 10.46 -5.60
C LEU A 96 -0.72 11.42 -6.49
N TYR A 97 -1.32 12.43 -5.89
CA TYR A 97 -2.13 13.37 -6.65
C TYR A 97 -1.30 14.25 -7.57
N SER A 98 -0.01 14.40 -7.26
CA SER A 98 0.89 15.25 -8.06
C SER A 98 1.42 14.56 -9.31
N ILE A 99 1.25 13.24 -9.43
CA ILE A 99 1.81 12.51 -10.57
C ILE A 99 1.06 12.88 -11.85
N GLU A 100 1.79 13.31 -12.87
CA GLU A 100 1.22 13.70 -14.14
C GLU A 100 2.04 13.11 -15.28
N LEU A 101 1.38 12.91 -16.42
CA LEU A 101 2.07 12.49 -17.63
C LEU A 101 2.63 13.72 -18.35
N ASN A 102 3.86 13.63 -18.81
CA ASN A 102 4.49 14.68 -19.59
C ASN A 102 4.37 14.41 -21.08
#